data_068985c2fb8790b742be89821ec50eb6
#
_entry.id   068985c2fb8790b742be89821ec50eb6
#
_cell.length_a   1.000
_cell.length_b   1.000
_cell.length_c   1.000
_cell.angle_alpha   90.00
_cell.angle_beta   90.00
_cell.angle_gamma   90.00
#
_symmetry.space_group_name_H-M   'P 1'
#
loop_
_entity.id
_entity.type
_entity.pdbx_description
1 polymer ?
#
loop_
_entity_poly.entity_id
_entity_poly.type
_entity_poly.pdbx_seq_one_letter_code
_entity_poly.pdbx_strand_id
1 'polypeptide(L)'
;YIDESSYDVLADNIDGNQFAVSATNAHAAWRISDGDQAGQVKFIDFDTLETRNDTPNAGQSLRVLGFMNEDVIYGIVLDGDSLTDENGHTTDGITLIRIEGFDGTVKKEYHQDGYYITDVTVGSTLMQFNLSEKTGSSYTVKNKDNIMNNQAAAAKSSTTRQGVIVKLAFDNKPETDEPLILTAKMKNTGEKTVQLDVDKSQISNIYYVYAKGGLDSTWTDPAQAILHAD
;
A
#
# COMPACT_ATOMS: atom_id res chain seq x y z
N TYR A 1 -0.62 14.31 -15.26
CA TYR A 1 0.83 14.59 -15.17
C TYR A 1 1.04 16.11 -15.25
N ILE A 2 1.82 16.65 -14.35
CA ILE A 2 2.09 18.11 -14.28
C ILE A 2 3.62 18.27 -14.20
N ASP A 3 4.19 19.02 -15.12
CA ASP A 3 5.55 19.51 -15.05
C ASP A 3 5.58 21.02 -14.76
N GLU A 4 6.75 21.65 -14.73
CA GLU A 4 6.90 23.08 -14.40
C GLU A 4 6.19 24.03 -15.40
N SER A 5 5.82 23.55 -16.58
CA SER A 5 5.32 24.40 -17.69
C SER A 5 4.03 23.89 -18.34
N SER A 6 3.68 22.62 -18.15
CA SER A 6 2.56 21.98 -18.83
C SER A 6 1.89 20.90 -17.96
N TYR A 7 0.69 20.50 -18.34
CA TYR A 7 0.05 19.32 -17.78
C TYR A 7 -0.52 18.47 -18.92
N ASP A 8 -0.43 17.14 -18.75
CA ASP A 8 -1.06 16.19 -19.63
C ASP A 8 -2.15 15.43 -18.87
N VAL A 9 -3.32 15.35 -19.49
CA VAL A 9 -4.41 14.52 -18.99
C VAL A 9 -4.15 13.09 -19.46
N LEU A 10 -3.78 12.20 -18.54
CA LEU A 10 -3.51 10.80 -18.84
C LEU A 10 -4.77 9.94 -18.89
N ALA A 11 -5.77 10.34 -18.13
CA ALA A 11 -7.10 9.72 -18.12
C ALA A 11 -8.12 10.72 -17.57
N ASP A 12 -9.36 10.60 -18.03
CA ASP A 12 -10.52 11.30 -17.55
C ASP A 12 -11.63 10.30 -17.22
N ASN A 13 -12.68 10.75 -16.54
CA ASN A 13 -13.83 9.93 -16.15
C ASN A 13 -13.45 8.62 -15.43
N ILE A 14 -12.40 8.64 -14.59
CA ILE A 14 -11.99 7.48 -13.81
C ILE A 14 -12.95 7.29 -12.64
N ASP A 15 -13.49 6.08 -12.52
CA ASP A 15 -14.18 5.67 -11.30
C ASP A 15 -13.15 5.58 -10.15
N GLY A 16 -13.35 6.37 -9.10
CA GLY A 16 -12.45 6.42 -7.94
C GLY A 16 -12.22 5.07 -7.25
N ASN A 17 -13.17 4.13 -7.42
CA ASN A 17 -13.03 2.77 -6.91
C ASN A 17 -12.26 1.85 -7.87
N GLN A 18 -11.88 2.32 -9.03
CA GLN A 18 -11.19 1.56 -10.08
C GLN A 18 -9.87 2.20 -10.49
N PHE A 19 -9.25 2.89 -9.55
CA PHE A 19 -7.97 3.57 -9.72
C PHE A 19 -7.06 3.32 -8.51
N ALA A 20 -5.79 3.09 -8.76
CA ALA A 20 -4.79 2.97 -7.72
C ALA A 20 -3.45 3.54 -8.16
N VAL A 21 -2.66 3.98 -7.20
CA VAL A 21 -1.28 4.45 -7.38
C VAL A 21 -0.36 3.64 -6.47
N SER A 22 0.83 3.33 -6.95
CA SER A 22 1.84 2.61 -6.16
C SER A 22 2.37 3.46 -5.00
N ALA A 23 2.99 2.80 -4.01
CA ALA A 23 3.46 3.45 -2.80
C ALA A 23 4.54 4.52 -3.04
N THR A 24 5.34 4.37 -4.09
CA THR A 24 6.37 5.35 -4.48
C THR A 24 5.84 6.41 -5.45
N ASN A 25 4.59 6.30 -5.90
CA ASN A 25 4.01 7.07 -7.01
C ASN A 25 4.71 6.86 -8.36
N ALA A 26 5.47 5.77 -8.53
CA ALA A 26 6.09 5.44 -9.81
C ALA A 26 5.09 4.87 -10.82
N HIS A 27 4.05 4.17 -10.35
CA HIS A 27 3.08 3.51 -11.20
C HIS A 27 1.66 3.87 -10.81
N ALA A 28 0.75 3.83 -11.78
CA ALA A 28 -0.69 3.84 -11.54
C ALA A 28 -1.41 2.81 -12.42
N ALA A 29 -2.59 2.42 -11.98
CA ALA A 29 -3.49 1.55 -12.71
C ALA A 29 -4.93 2.04 -12.61
N TRP A 30 -5.69 1.94 -13.69
CA TRP A 30 -7.12 2.25 -13.67
C TRP A 30 -7.89 1.42 -14.70
N ARG A 31 -9.16 1.22 -14.42
CA ARG A 31 -10.07 0.59 -15.36
C ARG A 31 -10.58 1.66 -16.33
N ILE A 32 -10.52 1.34 -17.62
CA ILE A 32 -11.08 2.22 -18.67
C ILE A 32 -12.59 2.06 -18.66
N SER A 33 -13.30 3.18 -18.53
CA SER A 33 -14.76 3.19 -18.33
C SER A 33 -15.53 3.14 -19.64
N ASP A 34 -14.99 3.68 -20.73
CA ASP A 34 -15.69 3.90 -21.98
C ASP A 34 -14.80 3.70 -23.22
N GLY A 35 -15.41 3.80 -24.40
CA GLY A 35 -14.75 3.63 -25.70
C GLY A 35 -14.43 2.17 -26.03
N ASP A 36 -13.61 1.99 -27.07
CA ASP A 36 -13.25 0.66 -27.62
C ASP A 36 -12.46 -0.21 -26.66
N GLN A 37 -11.87 0.40 -25.63
CA GLN A 37 -11.06 -0.27 -24.60
C GLN A 37 -11.79 -0.40 -23.26
N ALA A 38 -13.09 -0.11 -23.20
CA ALA A 38 -13.87 -0.19 -21.97
C ALA A 38 -13.73 -1.58 -21.31
N GLY A 39 -13.53 -1.56 -20.00
CA GLY A 39 -13.34 -2.77 -19.19
C GLY A 39 -11.90 -3.26 -19.11
N GLN A 40 -10.99 -2.76 -19.93
CA GLN A 40 -9.54 -3.01 -19.77
C GLN A 40 -9.00 -2.28 -18.56
N VAL A 41 -7.91 -2.81 -18.00
CA VAL A 41 -7.11 -2.11 -17.01
C VAL A 41 -5.87 -1.56 -17.69
N LYS A 42 -5.69 -0.24 -17.60
CA LYS A 42 -4.50 0.45 -18.09
C LYS A 42 -3.53 0.69 -16.96
N PHE A 43 -2.25 0.49 -17.27
CA PHE A 43 -1.13 0.74 -16.36
C PHE A 43 -0.25 1.82 -16.96
N ILE A 44 0.36 2.63 -16.12
CA ILE A 44 1.36 3.63 -16.52
C ILE A 44 2.53 3.61 -15.56
N ASP A 45 3.73 3.75 -16.11
CA ASP A 45 4.95 4.12 -15.43
C ASP A 45 5.14 5.64 -15.59
N PHE A 46 5.22 6.37 -14.49
CA PHE A 46 5.32 7.84 -14.52
C PHE A 46 6.72 8.35 -14.85
N ASP A 47 7.75 7.52 -14.69
CA ASP A 47 9.12 7.91 -15.01
C ASP A 47 9.37 7.81 -16.52
N THR A 48 8.85 6.77 -17.16
CA THR A 48 9.04 6.50 -18.60
C THR A 48 7.87 6.92 -19.46
N LEU A 49 6.69 7.13 -18.88
CA LEU A 49 5.39 7.32 -19.52
C LEU A 49 4.98 6.12 -20.40
N GLU A 50 5.60 4.98 -20.21
CA GLU A 50 5.18 3.74 -20.86
C GLU A 50 3.82 3.28 -20.29
N THR A 51 3.00 2.75 -21.19
CA THR A 51 1.67 2.24 -20.81
C THR A 51 1.47 0.82 -21.28
N ARG A 52 0.71 0.05 -20.51
CA ARG A 52 0.29 -1.31 -20.82
C ARG A 52 -1.20 -1.46 -20.52
N ASN A 53 -1.88 -2.29 -21.29
CA ASN A 53 -3.29 -2.62 -21.06
C ASN A 53 -3.47 -4.12 -20.87
N ASP A 54 -4.26 -4.48 -19.86
CA ASP A 54 -4.77 -5.83 -19.70
C ASP A 54 -6.24 -5.89 -20.12
N THR A 55 -6.54 -6.85 -20.97
CA THR A 55 -7.89 -7.04 -21.51
C THR A 55 -8.54 -8.25 -20.84
N PRO A 56 -9.76 -8.10 -20.29
CA PRO A 56 -10.48 -9.25 -19.74
C PRO A 56 -10.84 -10.23 -20.85
N ASN A 57 -10.90 -11.52 -20.51
CA ASN A 57 -11.48 -12.52 -21.41
C ASN A 57 -12.99 -12.32 -21.56
N ALA A 58 -13.59 -12.92 -22.60
CA ALA A 58 -15.04 -12.89 -22.76
C ALA A 58 -15.75 -13.46 -21.52
N GLY A 59 -16.77 -12.78 -21.03
CA GLY A 59 -17.47 -13.16 -19.82
C GLY A 59 -16.77 -12.77 -18.52
N GLN A 60 -15.76 -11.93 -18.59
CA GLN A 60 -15.01 -11.44 -17.43
C GLN A 60 -14.92 -9.92 -17.39
N SER A 61 -14.72 -9.38 -16.21
CA SER A 61 -14.33 -7.99 -16.00
C SER A 61 -13.19 -7.90 -14.99
N LEU A 62 -12.36 -6.88 -15.15
CA LEU A 62 -11.24 -6.61 -14.25
C LEU A 62 -11.62 -5.55 -13.23
N ARG A 63 -11.11 -5.68 -12.02
CA ARG A 63 -11.27 -4.72 -10.92
C ARG A 63 -9.90 -4.36 -10.37
N VAL A 64 -9.53 -3.11 -10.44
CA VAL A 64 -8.29 -2.61 -9.81
C VAL A 64 -8.50 -2.63 -8.30
N LEU A 65 -7.63 -3.32 -7.57
CA LEU A 65 -7.70 -3.47 -6.11
C LEU A 65 -6.64 -2.64 -5.39
N GLY A 66 -5.49 -2.39 -6.02
CA GLY A 66 -4.43 -1.61 -5.42
C GLY A 66 -3.05 -2.01 -5.90
N PHE A 67 -2.05 -1.58 -5.13
CA PHE A 67 -0.65 -1.96 -5.30
C PHE A 67 -0.08 -2.53 -4.02
N MET A 68 0.78 -3.51 -4.17
CA MET A 68 1.63 -4.00 -3.09
C MET A 68 3.08 -3.84 -3.51
N ASN A 69 3.79 -2.91 -2.90
CA ASN A 69 5.01 -2.30 -3.44
C ASN A 69 4.71 -1.65 -4.81
N GLU A 70 5.40 -2.09 -5.86
CA GLU A 70 5.20 -1.62 -7.23
C GLU A 70 4.40 -2.61 -8.10
N ASP A 71 3.93 -3.71 -7.50
CA ASP A 71 3.13 -4.71 -8.19
C ASP A 71 1.65 -4.38 -8.10
N VAL A 72 1.00 -4.36 -9.24
CA VAL A 72 -0.44 -4.11 -9.31
C VAL A 72 -1.22 -5.35 -8.87
N ILE A 73 -2.34 -5.10 -8.21
CA ILE A 73 -3.28 -6.13 -7.78
C ILE A 73 -4.61 -5.84 -8.43
N TYR A 74 -5.12 -6.81 -9.14
CA TYR A 74 -6.47 -6.74 -9.70
C TYR A 74 -7.23 -8.06 -9.54
N GLY A 75 -8.54 -7.93 -9.48
CA GLY A 75 -9.48 -9.03 -9.38
C GLY A 75 -10.14 -9.34 -10.71
N ILE A 76 -10.44 -10.62 -10.95
CA ILE A 76 -11.24 -11.08 -12.07
C ILE A 76 -12.63 -11.43 -11.54
N VAL A 77 -13.65 -10.82 -12.14
CA VAL A 77 -15.07 -11.03 -11.83
C VAL A 77 -15.73 -11.61 -13.04
N LEU A 78 -16.51 -12.69 -12.88
CA LEU A 78 -17.30 -13.27 -13.97
C LEU A 78 -18.60 -12.49 -14.16
N ASP A 79 -19.13 -12.54 -15.38
CA ASP A 79 -20.43 -11.96 -15.69
C ASP A 79 -21.51 -12.53 -14.77
N GLY A 80 -22.29 -11.63 -14.13
CA GLY A 80 -23.31 -11.99 -13.17
C GLY A 80 -22.82 -12.15 -11.73
N ASP A 81 -21.52 -11.95 -11.46
CA ASP A 81 -20.96 -12.00 -10.11
C ASP A 81 -20.75 -10.59 -9.48
N SER A 82 -21.19 -9.54 -10.16
CA SER A 82 -21.38 -8.22 -9.55
C SER A 82 -22.84 -8.08 -9.14
N LEU A 83 -23.09 -8.01 -7.82
CA LEU A 83 -24.45 -7.97 -7.26
C LEU A 83 -24.71 -6.59 -6.67
N THR A 84 -25.81 -5.97 -7.08
CA THR A 84 -26.24 -4.67 -6.54
C THR A 84 -27.41 -4.88 -5.59
N ASP A 85 -27.30 -4.37 -4.38
CA ASP A 85 -28.34 -4.42 -3.37
C ASP A 85 -29.45 -3.36 -3.61
N GLU A 86 -30.50 -3.39 -2.78
CA GLU A 86 -31.63 -2.47 -2.86
C GLU A 86 -31.24 -1.00 -2.61
N ASN A 87 -30.09 -0.74 -2.01
CA ASN A 87 -29.56 0.59 -1.75
C ASN A 87 -28.64 1.09 -2.88
N GLY A 88 -28.45 0.28 -3.92
CA GLY A 88 -27.57 0.62 -5.04
C GLY A 88 -26.08 0.32 -4.77
N HIS A 89 -25.75 -0.32 -3.66
CA HIS A 89 -24.39 -0.73 -3.37
C HIS A 89 -24.04 -2.02 -4.13
N THR A 90 -22.97 -1.98 -4.92
CA THR A 90 -22.50 -3.13 -5.72
C THR A 90 -21.36 -3.83 -5.00
N THR A 91 -21.52 -5.15 -4.84
CA THR A 91 -20.46 -6.04 -4.34
C THR A 91 -20.01 -6.94 -5.49
N ASP A 92 -18.72 -6.89 -5.81
CA ASP A 92 -18.09 -7.76 -6.78
C ASP A 92 -17.67 -9.09 -6.14
N GLY A 93 -18.09 -10.20 -6.71
CA GLY A 93 -17.61 -11.52 -6.35
C GLY A 93 -16.37 -11.86 -7.18
N ILE A 94 -15.20 -11.56 -6.66
CA ILE A 94 -13.93 -11.82 -7.33
C ILE A 94 -13.65 -13.31 -7.27
N THR A 95 -13.39 -13.93 -8.42
CA THR A 95 -13.08 -15.36 -8.52
C THR A 95 -11.59 -15.65 -8.50
N LEU A 96 -10.77 -14.67 -8.91
CA LEU A 96 -9.33 -14.78 -8.92
C LEU A 96 -8.71 -13.40 -8.64
N ILE A 97 -7.75 -13.35 -7.73
CA ILE A 97 -6.87 -12.19 -7.54
C ILE A 97 -5.56 -12.48 -8.26
N ARG A 98 -5.06 -11.50 -9.01
CA ARG A 98 -3.75 -11.56 -9.66
C ARG A 98 -2.88 -10.41 -9.18
N ILE A 99 -1.62 -10.74 -8.87
CA ILE A 99 -0.54 -9.80 -8.54
C ILE A 99 0.45 -9.86 -9.68
N GLU A 100 0.75 -8.72 -10.28
CA GLU A 100 1.51 -8.64 -11.51
C GLU A 100 2.46 -7.46 -11.51
N GLY A 101 3.67 -7.66 -12.03
CA GLY A 101 4.63 -6.57 -12.26
C GLY A 101 4.21 -5.71 -13.44
N PHE A 102 4.78 -4.50 -13.52
CA PHE A 102 4.53 -3.59 -14.65
C PHE A 102 4.88 -4.23 -16.00
N ASP A 103 5.87 -5.12 -16.02
CA ASP A 103 6.30 -5.88 -17.21
C ASP A 103 5.32 -6.98 -17.67
N GLY A 104 4.20 -7.15 -16.98
CA GLY A 104 3.21 -8.18 -17.26
C GLY A 104 3.54 -9.54 -16.64
N THR A 105 4.61 -9.65 -15.86
CA THR A 105 4.97 -10.89 -15.19
C THR A 105 4.01 -11.19 -14.04
N VAL A 106 3.22 -12.26 -14.15
CA VAL A 106 2.35 -12.72 -13.07
C VAL A 106 3.22 -13.26 -11.93
N LYS A 107 3.15 -12.62 -10.78
CA LYS A 107 3.90 -12.99 -9.57
C LYS A 107 3.13 -13.92 -8.67
N LYS A 108 1.82 -13.73 -8.60
CA LYS A 108 0.95 -14.58 -7.79
C LYS A 108 -0.48 -14.54 -8.32
N GLU A 109 -1.14 -15.68 -8.22
CA GLU A 109 -2.58 -15.82 -8.36
C GLU A 109 -3.15 -16.46 -7.10
N TYR A 110 -4.34 -16.04 -6.73
CA TYR A 110 -5.10 -16.61 -5.63
C TYR A 110 -6.54 -16.82 -6.04
N HIS A 111 -7.03 -18.01 -5.82
CA HIS A 111 -8.45 -18.39 -5.90
C HIS A 111 -8.76 -19.39 -4.81
N GLN A 112 -10.02 -19.51 -4.45
CA GLN A 112 -10.49 -20.50 -3.48
C GLN A 112 -11.76 -21.15 -4.03
N ASP A 113 -11.69 -22.45 -4.30
CA ASP A 113 -12.81 -23.21 -4.84
C ASP A 113 -14.04 -23.11 -3.94
N GLY A 114 -15.19 -22.80 -4.54
CA GLY A 114 -16.46 -22.69 -3.86
C GLY A 114 -16.69 -21.34 -3.15
N TYR A 115 -15.73 -20.41 -3.21
CA TYR A 115 -15.85 -19.10 -2.61
C TYR A 115 -15.60 -17.98 -3.60
N TYR A 116 -16.19 -16.84 -3.31
CA TYR A 116 -15.91 -15.56 -3.92
C TYR A 116 -15.11 -14.70 -2.95
N ILE A 117 -14.20 -13.92 -3.48
CA ILE A 117 -13.44 -12.97 -2.71
C ILE A 117 -14.20 -11.65 -2.72
N THR A 118 -14.47 -11.11 -1.53
CA THR A 118 -15.16 -9.83 -1.33
C THR A 118 -14.40 -8.97 -0.32
N ASP A 119 -14.71 -7.67 -0.26
CA ASP A 119 -14.15 -6.72 0.71
C ASP A 119 -12.63 -6.76 0.81
N VAL A 120 -11.96 -6.57 -0.32
CA VAL A 120 -10.51 -6.59 -0.40
C VAL A 120 -9.93 -5.30 0.14
N THR A 121 -8.99 -5.43 1.08
CA THR A 121 -8.20 -4.32 1.60
C THR A 121 -6.72 -4.57 1.32
N VAL A 122 -6.11 -3.67 0.55
CA VAL A 122 -4.70 -3.77 0.17
C VAL A 122 -3.86 -2.82 1.02
N GLY A 123 -2.90 -3.38 1.75
CA GLY A 123 -1.88 -2.64 2.49
C GLY A 123 -0.50 -2.88 1.88
N SER A 124 0.52 -2.20 2.40
CA SER A 124 1.90 -2.29 1.88
C SER A 124 2.54 -3.67 1.99
N THR A 125 2.17 -4.45 2.98
CA THR A 125 2.75 -5.78 3.25
C THR A 125 1.74 -6.89 3.37
N LEU A 126 0.46 -6.56 3.46
CA LEU A 126 -0.61 -7.50 3.71
C LEU A 126 -1.87 -7.06 2.94
N MET A 127 -2.43 -7.98 2.18
CA MET A 127 -3.76 -7.85 1.62
C MET A 127 -4.70 -8.78 2.39
N GLN A 128 -5.84 -8.26 2.82
CA GLN A 128 -6.88 -9.00 3.55
C GLN A 128 -8.17 -8.98 2.74
N PHE A 129 -8.92 -10.07 2.81
CA PHE A 129 -10.19 -10.18 2.10
C PHE A 129 -11.13 -11.18 2.77
N ASN A 130 -12.40 -11.08 2.46
CA ASN A 130 -13.40 -12.04 2.87
C ASN A 130 -13.56 -13.15 1.83
N LEU A 131 -13.76 -14.38 2.30
CA LEU A 131 -14.23 -15.52 1.52
C LEU A 131 -15.73 -15.67 1.74
N SER A 132 -16.50 -15.51 0.68
CA SER A 132 -17.96 -15.44 0.72
C SER A 132 -18.61 -16.49 -0.17
N GLU A 133 -19.76 -16.98 0.23
CA GLU A 133 -20.62 -17.78 -0.63
C GLU A 133 -21.71 -16.90 -1.26
N LYS A 134 -22.00 -17.15 -2.53
CA LYS A 134 -23.09 -16.50 -3.25
C LYS A 134 -24.40 -17.24 -2.96
N THR A 135 -25.38 -16.52 -2.40
CA THR A 135 -26.71 -17.05 -2.11
C THR A 135 -27.76 -16.13 -2.73
N GLY A 136 -28.33 -16.56 -3.85
CA GLY A 136 -29.26 -15.73 -4.60
C GLY A 136 -28.59 -14.45 -5.10
N SER A 137 -29.08 -13.30 -4.64
CA SER A 137 -28.59 -11.96 -5.01
C SER A 137 -27.66 -11.32 -3.95
N SER A 138 -27.06 -12.13 -3.09
CA SER A 138 -26.17 -11.61 -2.03
C SER A 138 -24.95 -12.49 -1.81
N TYR A 139 -23.93 -11.90 -1.18
CA TYR A 139 -22.74 -12.60 -0.69
C TYR A 139 -22.80 -12.71 0.82
N THR A 140 -22.53 -13.92 1.33
CA THR A 140 -22.45 -14.19 2.77
C THR A 140 -21.02 -14.57 3.13
N VAL A 141 -20.37 -13.75 3.96
CA VAL A 141 -19.01 -14.00 4.45
C VAL A 141 -18.97 -15.28 5.29
N LYS A 142 -18.08 -16.19 4.96
CA LYS A 142 -17.84 -17.45 5.68
C LYS A 142 -16.51 -17.47 6.38
N ASN A 143 -15.49 -16.89 5.77
CA ASN A 143 -14.14 -16.88 6.31
C ASN A 143 -13.40 -15.61 5.90
N LYS A 144 -12.20 -15.41 6.44
CA LYS A 144 -11.26 -14.37 6.04
C LYS A 144 -9.95 -15.03 5.68
N ASP A 145 -9.29 -14.48 4.67
CA ASP A 145 -7.95 -14.90 4.29
C ASP A 145 -7.08 -13.70 3.95
N ASN A 146 -5.81 -13.95 3.70
CA ASN A 146 -4.86 -12.89 3.43
C ASN A 146 -3.74 -13.35 2.51
N ILE A 147 -3.14 -12.40 1.82
CA ILE A 147 -1.90 -12.57 1.07
C ILE A 147 -0.86 -11.66 1.70
N MET A 148 0.24 -12.27 2.14
CA MET A 148 1.37 -11.54 2.70
C MET A 148 2.44 -11.33 1.63
N ASN A 149 3.02 -10.14 1.59
CA ASN A 149 4.19 -9.87 0.76
C ASN A 149 5.44 -10.45 1.42
N ASN A 150 5.80 -11.65 1.00
CA ASN A 150 6.97 -12.35 1.52
C ASN A 150 8.30 -11.66 1.14
N GLN A 151 8.33 -10.82 0.11
CA GLN A 151 9.54 -10.06 -0.24
C GLN A 151 9.86 -9.01 0.83
N ALA A 152 8.85 -8.33 1.37
CA ALA A 152 9.05 -7.42 2.50
C ALA A 152 9.44 -8.17 3.78
N ALA A 153 8.89 -9.37 4.01
CA ALA A 153 9.27 -10.24 5.11
C ALA A 153 10.66 -10.85 4.92
N ALA A 154 11.00 -11.27 3.70
CA ALA A 154 12.32 -11.80 3.37
C ALA A 154 13.41 -10.71 3.45
N ALA A 155 13.13 -9.49 3.02
CA ALA A 155 14.04 -8.36 3.21
C ALA A 155 14.28 -8.06 4.70
N LYS A 156 13.27 -8.24 5.55
CA LYS A 156 13.42 -8.14 7.01
C LYS A 156 14.11 -9.36 7.64
N SER A 157 13.93 -10.54 7.08
CA SER A 157 14.55 -11.79 7.59
C SER A 157 15.96 -12.01 7.08
N SER A 158 16.33 -11.46 5.93
CA SER A 158 17.68 -11.54 5.38
C SER A 158 18.66 -10.55 6.02
N THR A 159 18.17 -9.52 6.69
CA THR A 159 18.96 -8.62 7.50
C THR A 159 18.95 -9.14 8.95
N THR A 160 19.87 -10.03 9.28
CA THR A 160 20.31 -10.29 10.65
C THR A 160 20.90 -9.04 11.34
N ARG A 161 20.70 -7.87 10.75
CA ARG A 161 21.09 -6.57 11.27
C ARG A 161 19.83 -5.76 11.49
N GLN A 162 19.33 -5.76 12.70
CA GLN A 162 18.48 -4.66 13.15
C GLN A 162 19.35 -3.40 13.25
N GLY A 163 19.44 -2.66 12.15
CA GLY A 163 20.09 -1.36 12.15
C GLY A 163 19.07 -0.31 12.54
N VAL A 164 19.33 0.45 13.57
CA VAL A 164 18.64 1.70 13.82
C VAL A 164 19.23 2.72 12.85
N ILE A 165 18.46 3.14 11.86
CA ILE A 165 18.86 4.23 10.97
C ILE A 165 18.49 5.53 11.68
N VAL A 166 19.50 6.21 12.20
CA VAL A 166 19.34 7.57 12.72
C VAL A 166 19.56 8.52 11.56
N LYS A 167 18.50 9.20 11.10
CA LYS A 167 18.60 10.26 10.10
C LYS A 167 18.90 11.56 10.84
N LEU A 168 20.13 12.05 10.70
CA LEU A 168 20.50 13.38 11.16
C LEU A 168 20.21 14.38 10.02
N ALA A 169 19.33 15.33 10.27
CA ALA A 169 19.09 16.45 9.38
C ALA A 169 19.85 17.67 9.93
N PHE A 170 20.65 18.32 9.10
CA PHE A 170 21.37 19.53 9.44
C PHE A 170 20.78 20.69 8.62
N ASP A 171 20.64 21.86 9.25
CA ASP A 171 20.16 23.07 8.57
C ASP A 171 21.16 23.61 7.53
N ASN A 172 22.42 23.19 7.63
CA ASN A 172 23.47 23.53 6.68
C ASN A 172 24.15 22.27 6.17
N LYS A 173 24.53 22.29 4.88
CA LYS A 173 25.31 21.21 4.27
C LYS A 173 26.63 21.06 5.03
N PRO A 174 26.97 19.85 5.54
CA PRO A 174 28.28 19.63 6.15
C PRO A 174 29.41 19.91 5.18
N GLU A 175 30.50 20.54 5.66
CA GLU A 175 31.67 20.94 4.84
C GLU A 175 32.51 19.76 4.32
N THR A 176 32.10 18.52 4.53
CA THR A 176 32.81 17.32 4.08
C THR A 176 32.12 16.70 2.90
N ASP A 177 32.87 16.49 1.81
CA ASP A 177 32.38 15.83 0.60
C ASP A 177 32.19 14.32 0.77
N GLU A 178 32.68 13.72 1.84
CA GLU A 178 32.51 12.31 2.16
C GLU A 178 31.77 12.15 3.49
N PRO A 179 30.56 11.56 3.49
CA PRO A 179 29.87 11.24 4.72
C PRO A 179 30.62 10.16 5.49
N LEU A 180 30.98 10.43 6.76
CA LEU A 180 31.50 9.42 7.64
C LEU A 180 30.38 8.46 8.05
N ILE A 181 30.32 7.29 7.44
CA ILE A 181 29.37 6.25 7.81
C ILE A 181 29.95 5.46 8.98
N LEU A 182 29.50 5.79 10.19
CA LEU A 182 29.81 4.99 11.39
C LEU A 182 28.88 3.77 11.39
N THR A 183 29.38 2.63 10.92
CA THR A 183 28.70 1.36 11.12
C THR A 183 29.13 0.78 12.45
N ALA A 184 28.19 0.55 13.36
CA ALA A 184 28.47 -0.24 14.54
C ALA A 184 28.94 -1.62 14.10
N LYS A 185 30.19 -2.00 14.42
CA LYS A 185 30.66 -3.37 14.24
C LYS A 185 29.93 -4.25 15.26
N MET A 186 28.77 -4.76 14.89
CA MET A 186 28.12 -5.79 15.67
C MET A 186 28.85 -7.11 15.43
N LYS A 187 29.65 -7.51 16.41
CA LYS A 187 30.13 -8.87 16.49
C LYS A 187 28.96 -9.71 16.98
N ASN A 188 28.32 -10.42 16.07
CA ASN A 188 27.26 -11.36 16.43
C ASN A 188 27.88 -12.54 17.17
N THR A 189 27.87 -12.50 18.48
CA THR A 189 28.31 -13.58 19.36
C THR A 189 27.09 -14.18 20.05
N GLY A 190 26.11 -14.74 19.28
CA GLY A 190 24.90 -15.37 19.82
C GLY A 190 24.63 -15.04 21.29
N GLU A 191 23.48 -14.49 21.62
CA GLU A 191 23.01 -14.21 22.98
C GLU A 191 23.61 -13.01 23.74
N LYS A 192 24.28 -12.06 23.09
CA LYS A 192 24.62 -10.81 23.78
C LYS A 192 23.57 -9.73 23.53
N THR A 193 22.83 -9.42 24.58
CA THR A 193 22.04 -8.20 24.66
C THR A 193 23.00 -7.00 24.60
N VAL A 194 22.89 -6.17 23.57
CA VAL A 194 23.57 -4.89 23.56
C VAL A 194 22.80 -3.97 24.52
N GLN A 195 23.30 -3.77 25.71
CA GLN A 195 22.86 -2.66 26.54
C GLN A 195 23.49 -1.40 25.99
N LEU A 196 22.68 -0.55 25.39
CA LEU A 196 23.02 0.84 25.17
C LEU A 196 22.93 1.52 26.53
N ASP A 197 24.08 1.84 27.10
CA ASP A 197 24.17 2.70 28.28
C ASP A 197 23.89 4.13 27.80
N VAL A 198 22.63 4.44 27.63
CA VAL A 198 22.19 5.79 27.29
C VAL A 198 22.07 6.52 28.62
N ASP A 199 22.84 7.59 28.77
CA ASP A 199 22.70 8.48 29.91
C ASP A 199 21.26 9.03 29.94
N LYS A 200 20.43 8.40 30.76
CA LYS A 200 19.01 8.75 30.89
C LYS A 200 18.79 10.20 31.36
N SER A 201 19.82 10.84 31.88
CA SER A 201 19.75 12.27 32.24
C SER A 201 19.70 13.20 31.03
N GLN A 202 20.05 12.69 29.86
CA GLN A 202 20.05 13.45 28.60
C GLN A 202 18.81 13.15 27.71
N ILE A 203 17.95 12.19 28.11
CA ILE A 203 16.71 11.90 27.40
C ILE A 203 15.59 12.73 28.05
N SER A 204 15.29 13.87 27.49
CA SER A 204 14.05 14.58 27.80
C SER A 204 12.96 14.12 26.87
N ASN A 205 11.94 13.48 27.40
CA ASN A 205 10.70 13.24 26.64
C ASN A 205 10.02 14.59 26.43
N ILE A 206 9.65 14.88 25.20
CA ILE A 206 8.87 16.07 24.85
C ILE A 206 7.45 15.61 24.51
N TYR A 207 6.47 16.17 25.22
CA TYR A 207 5.06 15.93 25.00
C TYR A 207 4.48 17.12 24.23
N TYR A 208 3.72 16.81 23.18
CA TYR A 208 3.13 17.81 22.29
C TYR A 208 1.63 17.90 22.55
N VAL A 209 1.12 19.10 22.79
CA VAL A 209 -0.32 19.35 22.87
C VAL A 209 -0.77 19.97 21.57
N TYR A 210 -1.78 19.36 20.95
CA TYR A 210 -2.39 19.83 19.72
C TYR A 210 -3.80 20.32 20.02
N ALA A 211 -4.11 21.57 19.66
CA ALA A 211 -5.43 22.14 19.80
C ALA A 211 -5.78 22.96 18.54
N LYS A 212 -7.05 22.98 18.18
CA LYS A 212 -7.59 23.80 17.08
C LYS A 212 -6.89 23.60 15.72
N GLY A 213 -6.39 22.37 15.47
CA GLY A 213 -5.73 22.04 14.21
C GLY A 213 -4.25 22.44 14.12
N GLY A 214 -3.62 22.82 15.21
CA GLY A 214 -2.19 23.18 15.27
C GLY A 214 -1.49 22.73 16.54
N LEU A 215 -0.17 22.83 16.56
CA LEU A 215 0.63 22.62 17.75
C LEU A 215 0.42 23.82 18.69
N ASP A 216 -0.12 23.55 19.88
CA ASP A 216 -0.40 24.58 20.90
C ASP A 216 0.82 24.78 21.80
N SER A 217 1.34 23.70 22.37
CA SER A 217 2.45 23.77 23.34
C SER A 217 3.27 22.50 23.38
N THR A 218 4.46 22.60 23.99
CA THR A 218 5.35 21.46 24.24
C THR A 218 5.78 21.44 25.71
N TRP A 219 5.81 20.23 26.30
CA TRP A 219 6.09 20.04 27.72
C TRP A 219 7.09 18.89 27.91
N THR A 220 7.89 18.96 28.94
CA THR A 220 8.76 17.86 29.36
C THR A 220 8.12 16.99 30.46
N ASP A 221 7.04 17.46 31.05
CA ASP A 221 6.25 16.77 32.07
C ASP A 221 4.91 16.33 31.45
N PRO A 222 4.58 15.02 31.42
CA PRO A 222 3.32 14.54 30.89
C PRO A 222 2.09 15.05 31.64
N ALA A 223 2.18 15.28 32.96
CA ALA A 223 1.07 15.77 33.73
C ALA A 223 0.70 17.22 33.35
N GLN A 224 1.69 18.04 33.04
CA GLN A 224 1.48 19.39 32.56
C GLN A 224 0.90 19.41 31.14
N ALA A 225 1.37 18.50 30.27
CA ALA A 225 0.81 18.36 28.93
C ALA A 225 -0.68 17.96 28.96
N ILE A 226 -1.08 17.04 29.86
CA ILE A 226 -2.47 16.61 30.03
C ILE A 226 -3.33 17.77 30.56
N LEU A 227 -2.85 18.50 31.56
CA LEU A 227 -3.59 19.64 32.13
C LEU A 227 -3.81 20.78 31.13
N HIS A 228 -2.95 20.90 30.14
CA HIS A 228 -3.08 21.89 29.07
C HIS A 228 -3.89 21.41 27.86
N ALA A 229 -4.16 20.12 27.79
CA ALA A 229 -4.99 19.52 26.72
C ALA A 229 -6.50 19.62 26.99
N ASP A 230 -6.90 19.86 28.23
CA ASP A 230 -8.29 20.12 28.67
C ASP A 230 -8.64 21.60 28.53
#